data_59488f11648a595a719890f984d17a42
#
_entry.id   59488f11648a595a719890f984d17a42
#
_cell.length_a   1.000
_cell.length_b   1.000
_cell.length_c   1.000
_cell.angle_alpha   90.00
_cell.angle_beta   90.00
_cell.angle_gamma   90.00
#
_symmetry.space_group_name_H-M   'P 1'
#
loop_
_entity.id
_entity.type
_entity.pdbx_description
1 polymer ?
#
loop_
_entity_poly.entity_id
_entity_poly.type
_entity_poly.pdbx_seq_one_letter_code
_entity_poly.pdbx_strand_id
1 'polypeptide(L)'
;MIWNLYNTTKISVTRTIVIVLMALCGTAAWADDRVDATTQNTDSVKQLEKWQVVFNWVGEHLDSLADSYLAKSGNILDPDIVREELKNIGYNGLNVTDYIWGSRQIDSLVLIRLLDRAEAENNKTIFFMMGSTGAGKSTALRNNPDLKAMVNSVGLVYDGAFISIPSFETRLKMVQDRGFKASIIFVHNDAETGFTNTINRMIKTNRSMSLYYYAYSYPRFHKRIEYLLREHPDVELYCLDNSHNKGGVRVSTDEALTWDYTISKRLMSRLYKIKNRFKKSGLLTPEQIEALEAK
;
A
#
# COMPACT_ATOMS: atom_id res chain seq x y z
N MET A 1 38.85 10.74 12.14
CA MET A 1 38.95 9.33 11.75
C MET A 1 37.87 8.43 12.43
N ILE A 2 37.56 8.61 13.69
CA ILE A 2 36.55 7.83 14.46
C ILE A 2 35.12 8.09 13.97
N TRP A 3 34.81 9.32 13.53
CA TRP A 3 33.47 9.71 13.05
C TRP A 3 33.09 9.05 11.72
N ASN A 4 34.06 8.77 10.82
CA ASN A 4 33.83 8.06 9.56
C ASN A 4 33.60 6.55 9.76
N LEU A 5 34.23 5.94 10.78
CA LEU A 5 34.02 4.52 11.09
C LEU A 5 32.63 4.26 11.70
N TYR A 6 32.11 5.20 12.50
CA TYR A 6 30.77 5.11 13.10
C TYR A 6 29.66 5.20 12.04
N ASN A 7 29.81 6.07 11.04
CA ASN A 7 28.85 6.19 9.94
C ASN A 7 28.89 4.99 8.98
N THR A 8 30.06 4.43 8.67
CA THR A 8 30.17 3.24 7.79
C THR A 8 29.61 1.98 8.44
N THR A 9 29.78 1.79 9.76
CA THR A 9 29.17 0.67 10.48
C THR A 9 27.65 0.82 10.61
N LYS A 10 27.13 2.02 10.85
CA LYS A 10 25.68 2.28 10.91
C LYS A 10 25.01 2.03 9.56
N ILE A 11 25.62 2.44 8.45
CA ILE A 11 25.14 2.20 7.09
C ILE A 11 25.13 0.69 6.76
N SER A 12 26.18 -0.05 7.15
CA SER A 12 26.27 -1.50 6.92
C SER A 12 25.21 -2.26 7.73
N VAL A 13 24.99 -1.90 9.00
CA VAL A 13 23.98 -2.52 9.86
C VAL A 13 22.56 -2.22 9.33
N THR A 14 22.29 -1.00 8.88
CA THR A 14 20.98 -0.63 8.31
C THR A 14 20.69 -1.41 7.03
N ARG A 15 21.68 -1.60 6.14
CA ARG A 15 21.55 -2.42 4.93
C ARG A 15 21.28 -3.89 5.27
N THR A 16 21.97 -4.44 6.24
CA THR A 16 21.76 -5.82 6.69
C THR A 16 20.36 -6.00 7.30
N ILE A 17 19.89 -5.05 8.12
CA ILE A 17 18.54 -5.07 8.69
C ILE A 17 17.47 -4.99 7.59
N VAL A 18 17.64 -4.13 6.59
CA VAL A 18 16.71 -4.02 5.45
C VAL A 18 16.63 -5.35 4.69
N ILE A 19 17.77 -6.01 4.42
CA ILE A 19 17.81 -7.30 3.73
C ILE A 19 17.15 -8.40 4.58
N VAL A 20 17.40 -8.45 5.88
CA VAL A 20 16.80 -9.43 6.80
C VAL A 20 15.30 -9.21 6.95
N LEU A 21 14.84 -7.97 7.07
CA LEU A 21 13.41 -7.63 7.12
C LEU A 21 12.69 -8.02 5.82
N MET A 22 13.36 -7.86 4.66
CA MET A 22 12.80 -8.30 3.38
C MET A 22 12.72 -9.82 3.26
N ALA A 23 13.73 -10.55 3.75
CA ALA A 23 13.73 -12.01 3.76
C ALA A 23 12.60 -12.54 4.66
N LEU A 24 12.37 -11.93 5.82
CA LEU A 24 11.29 -12.29 6.75
C LEU A 24 9.90 -11.89 6.20
N CYS A 25 9.76 -10.73 5.57
CA CYS A 25 8.50 -10.33 4.93
C CYS A 25 8.21 -11.11 3.64
N GLY A 26 9.25 -11.53 2.90
CA GLY A 26 9.11 -12.30 1.66
C GLY A 26 8.56 -13.70 1.90
N THR A 27 9.07 -14.42 2.89
CA THR A 27 8.70 -15.82 3.12
C THR A 27 7.33 -16.01 3.77
N ALA A 28 6.89 -15.09 4.62
CA ALA A 28 5.58 -15.18 5.30
C ALA A 28 4.39 -14.74 4.42
N ALA A 29 4.58 -13.81 3.49
CA ALA A 29 3.51 -13.31 2.62
C ALA A 29 3.15 -14.26 1.47
N TRP A 30 4.06 -15.19 1.12
CA TRP A 30 3.90 -16.12 -0.02
C TRP A 30 3.26 -17.46 0.33
N ALA A 31 3.18 -17.81 1.60
CA ALA A 31 2.56 -19.09 2.00
C ALA A 31 1.03 -19.10 1.77
N ASP A 32 0.40 -17.94 1.69
CA ASP A 32 -1.06 -17.79 1.53
C ASP A 32 -1.50 -17.47 0.08
N ASP A 33 -0.55 -17.15 -0.83
CA ASP A 33 -0.83 -16.76 -2.23
C ASP A 33 -0.44 -17.83 -3.26
N ARG A 34 -0.30 -19.11 -2.86
CA ARG A 34 -0.12 -20.19 -3.85
C ARG A 34 -1.41 -20.39 -4.65
N VAL A 35 -1.55 -19.61 -5.68
CA VAL A 35 -2.30 -20.03 -6.87
C VAL A 35 -1.47 -21.13 -7.52
N ASP A 36 -2.09 -22.29 -7.78
CA ASP A 36 -1.51 -23.49 -8.38
C ASP A 36 -0.52 -23.17 -9.52
N ALA A 37 0.76 -23.41 -9.26
CA ALA A 37 1.86 -23.14 -10.18
C ALA A 37 2.11 -24.36 -11.11
N THR A 38 1.08 -24.87 -11.78
CA THR A 38 1.21 -26.00 -12.71
C THR A 38 1.17 -25.64 -14.19
N THR A 39 1.24 -24.34 -14.53
CA THR A 39 1.50 -23.93 -15.93
C THR A 39 2.75 -23.05 -15.95
N GLN A 40 3.93 -23.66 -16.04
CA GLN A 40 5.16 -22.95 -16.36
C GLN A 40 5.06 -22.44 -17.80
N ASN A 41 4.62 -21.22 -17.97
CA ASN A 41 4.67 -20.51 -19.23
C ASN A 41 6.06 -19.84 -19.33
N THR A 42 6.71 -19.89 -20.51
CA THR A 42 8.00 -19.25 -20.77
C THR A 42 8.02 -17.76 -20.48
N ASP A 43 6.85 -17.12 -20.46
CA ASP A 43 6.68 -15.71 -20.09
C ASP A 43 6.89 -15.44 -18.58
N SER A 44 6.61 -16.43 -17.71
CA SER A 44 6.83 -16.31 -16.27
C SER A 44 8.32 -16.27 -15.90
N VAL A 45 9.16 -16.97 -16.64
CA VAL A 45 10.62 -16.98 -16.43
C VAL A 45 11.22 -15.63 -16.82
N LYS A 46 10.84 -15.05 -17.98
CA LYS A 46 11.30 -13.71 -18.40
C LYS A 46 10.85 -12.62 -17.41
N GLN A 47 9.66 -12.73 -16.85
CA GLN A 47 9.14 -11.78 -15.86
C GLN A 47 9.89 -11.86 -14.54
N LEU A 48 10.30 -13.06 -14.10
CA LEU A 48 11.15 -13.27 -12.93
C LEU A 48 12.54 -12.65 -13.11
N GLU A 49 13.15 -12.79 -14.28
CA GLU A 49 14.47 -12.18 -14.59
C GLU A 49 14.40 -10.65 -14.51
N LYS A 50 13.36 -10.02 -15.06
CA LYS A 50 13.19 -8.57 -15.05
C LYS A 50 13.09 -8.01 -13.63
N TRP A 51 12.31 -8.64 -12.75
CA TRP A 51 12.21 -8.18 -11.38
C TRP A 51 13.55 -8.29 -10.63
N GLN A 52 14.36 -9.29 -10.92
CA GLN A 52 15.71 -9.44 -10.33
C GLN A 52 16.65 -8.30 -10.78
N VAL A 53 16.62 -7.94 -12.06
CA VAL A 53 17.40 -6.80 -12.58
C VAL A 53 16.98 -5.51 -11.88
N VAL A 54 15.68 -5.26 -11.78
CA VAL A 54 15.14 -4.08 -11.07
C VAL A 54 15.54 -4.10 -9.59
N PHE A 55 15.42 -5.25 -8.93
CA PHE A 55 15.77 -5.41 -7.51
C PHE A 55 17.24 -5.08 -7.24
N ASN A 56 18.16 -5.59 -8.05
CA ASN A 56 19.59 -5.34 -7.90
C ASN A 56 19.91 -3.87 -8.17
N TRP A 57 19.37 -3.31 -9.26
CA TRP A 57 19.57 -1.90 -9.59
C TRP A 57 19.10 -0.97 -8.46
N VAL A 58 17.92 -1.24 -7.88
CA VAL A 58 17.43 -0.47 -6.74
C VAL A 58 18.36 -0.61 -5.54
N GLY A 59 18.90 -1.80 -5.27
CA GLY A 59 19.86 -2.01 -4.18
C GLY A 59 21.11 -1.13 -4.31
N GLU A 60 21.60 -0.91 -5.54
CA GLU A 60 22.74 -0.04 -5.83
C GLU A 60 22.41 1.45 -5.68
N HIS A 61 21.15 1.85 -5.88
CA HIS A 61 20.68 3.24 -5.87
C HIS A 61 19.78 3.58 -4.67
N LEU A 62 19.71 2.69 -3.69
CA LEU A 62 18.68 2.70 -2.64
C LEU A 62 18.64 4.00 -1.84
N ASP A 63 19.80 4.50 -1.42
CA ASP A 63 19.91 5.75 -0.64
C ASP A 63 19.39 6.96 -1.43
N SER A 64 19.82 7.11 -2.68
CA SER A 64 19.43 8.23 -3.53
C SER A 64 17.92 8.22 -3.87
N LEU A 65 17.33 7.03 -4.07
CA LEU A 65 15.90 6.86 -4.32
C LEU A 65 15.08 7.21 -3.06
N ALA A 66 15.54 6.77 -1.89
CA ALA A 66 14.91 7.11 -0.62
C ALA A 66 14.97 8.63 -0.34
N ASP A 67 16.13 9.26 -0.58
CA ASP A 67 16.29 10.72 -0.44
C ASP A 67 15.39 11.49 -1.41
N SER A 68 15.32 11.05 -2.68
CA SER A 68 14.42 11.64 -3.68
C SER A 68 12.96 11.59 -3.24
N TYR A 69 12.52 10.46 -2.68
CA TYR A 69 11.17 10.31 -2.16
C TYR A 69 10.93 11.24 -0.95
N LEU A 70 11.83 11.20 0.04
CA LEU A 70 11.71 11.98 1.28
C LEU A 70 11.68 13.49 1.04
N ALA A 71 12.37 13.97 0.02
CA ALA A 71 12.34 15.38 -0.37
C ALA A 71 10.95 15.89 -0.80
N LYS A 72 10.05 14.97 -1.19
CA LYS A 72 8.72 15.29 -1.75
C LYS A 72 7.57 14.90 -0.82
N SER A 73 7.76 13.92 0.06
CA SER A 73 6.68 13.21 0.76
C SER A 73 6.30 13.78 2.13
N GLY A 74 7.12 14.69 2.68
CA GLY A 74 6.91 15.18 4.06
C GLY A 74 7.00 14.04 5.07
N ASN A 75 5.94 13.82 5.85
CA ASN A 75 5.83 12.74 6.83
C ASN A 75 4.96 11.55 6.34
N ILE A 76 4.60 11.52 5.05
CA ILE A 76 3.74 10.47 4.48
C ILE A 76 4.58 9.45 3.73
N LEU A 77 4.37 8.17 4.02
CA LEU A 77 4.90 7.05 3.25
C LEU A 77 3.74 6.34 2.54
N ASP A 78 3.70 6.46 1.21
CA ASP A 78 2.77 5.76 0.31
C ASP A 78 3.59 4.81 -0.60
N PRO A 79 3.50 3.48 -0.42
CA PRO A 79 4.24 2.50 -1.24
C PRO A 79 3.95 2.59 -2.74
N ASP A 80 2.77 3.07 -3.13
CA ASP A 80 2.43 3.29 -4.53
C ASP A 80 3.18 4.52 -5.10
N ILE A 81 3.36 5.57 -4.29
CA ILE A 81 4.14 6.76 -4.69
C ILE A 81 5.65 6.46 -4.64
N VAL A 82 6.11 5.66 -3.67
CA VAL A 82 7.50 5.15 -3.66
C VAL A 82 7.86 4.50 -4.98
N ARG A 83 6.95 3.73 -5.59
CA ARG A 83 7.18 3.06 -6.87
C ARG A 83 7.36 4.03 -8.04
N GLU A 84 6.83 5.24 -7.94
CA GLU A 84 7.00 6.29 -8.95
C GLU A 84 8.48 6.74 -9.11
N GLU A 85 9.32 6.53 -8.08
CA GLU A 85 10.77 6.80 -8.15
C GLU A 85 11.48 5.89 -9.17
N LEU A 86 10.82 4.84 -9.65
CA LEU A 86 11.35 3.89 -10.62
C LEU A 86 10.92 4.19 -12.08
N LYS A 87 10.29 5.35 -12.32
CA LYS A 87 9.85 5.73 -13.67
C LYS A 87 11.00 5.87 -14.68
N ASN A 88 12.12 6.38 -14.23
CA ASN A 88 13.33 6.55 -15.06
C ASN A 88 13.94 5.22 -15.54
N ILE A 89 13.59 4.09 -14.91
CA ILE A 89 14.01 2.74 -15.33
C ILE A 89 12.85 1.92 -15.91
N GLY A 90 11.75 2.59 -16.30
CA GLY A 90 10.66 2.01 -17.07
C GLY A 90 9.41 1.59 -16.31
N TYR A 91 9.27 1.97 -15.03
CA TYR A 91 7.98 1.83 -14.35
C TYR A 91 6.95 2.77 -15.00
N ASN A 92 5.80 2.23 -15.41
CA ASN A 92 4.76 2.98 -16.10
C ASN A 92 3.36 2.90 -15.45
N GLY A 93 3.28 2.29 -14.26
CA GLY A 93 2.03 2.11 -13.53
C GLY A 93 1.23 0.84 -13.90
N LEU A 94 1.47 0.27 -15.08
CA LEU A 94 0.81 -0.97 -15.54
C LEU A 94 1.65 -2.23 -15.27
N ASN A 95 2.96 -2.09 -15.20
CA ASN A 95 3.93 -3.18 -15.02
C ASN A 95 4.39 -3.37 -13.56
N VAL A 96 3.45 -3.30 -12.62
CA VAL A 96 3.71 -3.31 -11.16
C VAL A 96 4.51 -4.55 -10.72
N THR A 97 4.24 -5.72 -11.29
CA THR A 97 4.87 -7.00 -10.92
C THR A 97 6.38 -6.98 -11.06
N ASP A 98 6.91 -6.30 -12.08
CA ASP A 98 8.34 -6.18 -12.34
C ASP A 98 9.07 -5.30 -11.31
N TYR A 99 8.35 -4.37 -10.69
CA TYR A 99 8.93 -3.29 -9.86
C TYR A 99 8.60 -3.39 -8.37
N ILE A 100 7.66 -4.26 -7.98
CA ILE A 100 7.17 -4.34 -6.60
C ILE A 100 8.28 -4.68 -5.59
N TRP A 101 9.19 -5.58 -5.95
CA TRP A 101 10.27 -6.00 -5.06
C TRP A 101 11.33 -4.91 -4.87
N GLY A 102 11.70 -4.22 -5.97
CA GLY A 102 12.57 -3.05 -5.88
C GLY A 102 11.94 -1.93 -5.04
N SER A 103 10.68 -1.60 -5.31
CA SER A 103 10.00 -0.54 -4.53
C SER A 103 9.86 -0.85 -3.05
N ARG A 104 9.76 -2.13 -2.64
CA ARG A 104 9.74 -2.53 -1.23
C ARG A 104 11.06 -2.27 -0.50
N GLN A 105 12.20 -2.30 -1.19
CA GLN A 105 13.47 -1.90 -0.58
C GLN A 105 13.44 -0.42 -0.23
N ILE A 106 12.99 0.43 -1.16
CA ILE A 106 12.87 1.87 -0.96
C ILE A 106 11.87 2.15 0.17
N ASP A 107 10.68 1.53 0.14
CA ASP A 107 9.63 1.64 1.17
C ASP A 107 10.18 1.33 2.58
N SER A 108 10.96 0.26 2.71
CA SER A 108 11.55 -0.15 3.98
C SER A 108 12.59 0.86 4.49
N LEU A 109 13.47 1.37 3.62
CA LEU A 109 14.46 2.37 4.02
C LEU A 109 13.81 3.71 4.35
N VAL A 110 12.83 4.14 3.56
CA VAL A 110 12.05 5.36 3.81
C VAL A 110 11.33 5.28 5.15
N LEU A 111 10.70 4.14 5.46
CA LEU A 111 10.05 3.92 6.77
C LEU A 111 11.04 4.12 7.93
N ILE A 112 12.23 3.50 7.85
CA ILE A 112 13.26 3.63 8.89
C ILE A 112 13.66 5.09 9.06
N ARG A 113 13.94 5.82 7.97
CA ARG A 113 14.36 7.23 8.00
C ARG A 113 13.27 8.15 8.54
N LEU A 114 12.01 7.90 8.21
CA LEU A 114 10.88 8.65 8.77
C LEU A 114 10.72 8.40 10.26
N LEU A 115 10.90 7.17 10.73
CA LEU A 115 10.91 6.84 12.16
C LEU A 115 12.08 7.52 12.88
N ASP A 116 13.30 7.49 12.32
CA ASP A 116 14.47 8.17 12.87
C ASP A 116 14.23 9.69 13.01
N ARG A 117 13.61 10.31 11.99
CA ARG A 117 13.25 11.73 12.00
C ARG A 117 12.21 12.03 13.07
N ALA A 118 11.13 11.25 13.14
CA ALA A 118 10.07 11.44 14.13
C ALA A 118 10.58 11.26 15.58
N GLU A 119 11.54 10.34 15.81
CA GLU A 119 12.23 10.22 17.10
C GLU A 119 13.06 11.45 17.42
N ALA A 120 13.84 11.97 16.47
CA ALA A 120 14.65 13.17 16.67
C ALA A 120 13.78 14.41 16.96
N GLU A 121 12.58 14.48 16.39
CA GLU A 121 11.58 15.53 16.61
C GLU A 121 10.73 15.29 17.87
N ASN A 122 10.98 14.20 18.62
CA ASN A 122 10.21 13.76 19.78
C ASN A 122 8.69 13.60 19.48
N ASN A 123 8.36 13.21 18.26
CA ASN A 123 6.99 12.96 17.80
C ASN A 123 6.78 11.48 17.47
N LYS A 124 6.74 10.63 18.50
CA LYS A 124 6.60 9.17 18.37
C LYS A 124 5.13 8.73 18.15
N THR A 125 4.48 9.33 17.17
CA THR A 125 3.12 8.97 16.78
C THR A 125 3.06 8.58 15.31
N ILE A 126 2.28 7.54 14.99
CA ILE A 126 2.08 7.06 13.62
C ILE A 126 0.61 6.77 13.35
N PHE A 127 0.14 7.17 12.17
CA PHE A 127 -1.11 6.67 11.58
C PHE A 127 -0.83 5.65 10.49
N PHE A 128 -1.46 4.48 10.61
CA PHE A 128 -1.61 3.53 9.50
C PHE A 128 -2.95 3.79 8.81
N MET A 129 -2.91 4.21 7.55
CA MET A 129 -4.11 4.36 6.74
C MET A 129 -4.43 3.05 6.02
N MET A 130 -5.61 2.49 6.28
CA MET A 130 -6.12 1.26 5.69
C MET A 130 -7.36 1.53 4.84
N GLY A 131 -7.67 0.58 3.98
CA GLY A 131 -8.88 0.60 3.16
C GLY A 131 -8.63 0.03 1.78
N SER A 132 -9.69 -0.45 1.14
CA SER A 132 -9.61 -1.06 -0.19
C SER A 132 -9.06 -0.08 -1.22
N THR A 133 -8.57 -0.61 -2.33
CA THR A 133 -8.22 0.23 -3.47
C THR A 133 -9.45 0.99 -3.93
N GLY A 134 -9.27 2.29 -4.19
CA GLY A 134 -10.41 3.16 -4.55
C GLY A 134 -11.31 3.57 -3.38
N ALA A 135 -11.00 3.19 -2.14
CA ALA A 135 -11.77 3.62 -0.96
C ALA A 135 -11.78 5.15 -0.76
N GLY A 136 -10.81 5.85 -1.36
CA GLY A 136 -10.76 7.30 -1.30
C GLY A 136 -9.98 7.84 -0.10
N LYS A 137 -9.00 7.11 0.42
CA LYS A 137 -8.11 7.53 1.53
C LYS A 137 -7.58 8.94 1.32
N SER A 138 -6.88 9.18 0.22
CA SER A 138 -6.31 10.50 -0.10
C SER A 138 -7.38 11.58 -0.34
N THR A 139 -8.60 11.21 -0.74
CA THR A 139 -9.73 12.14 -0.89
C THR A 139 -10.31 12.51 0.47
N ALA A 140 -10.45 11.53 1.38
CA ALA A 140 -10.88 11.78 2.76
C ALA A 140 -9.90 12.71 3.47
N LEU A 141 -8.60 12.50 3.32
CA LEU A 141 -7.56 13.40 3.85
C LEU A 141 -7.69 14.84 3.36
N ARG A 142 -7.98 15.03 2.07
CA ARG A 142 -8.10 16.38 1.49
C ARG A 142 -9.38 17.11 1.91
N ASN A 143 -10.47 16.38 2.04
CA ASN A 143 -11.80 16.94 2.20
C ASN A 143 -12.26 17.01 3.66
N ASN A 144 -11.57 16.34 4.58
CA ASN A 144 -11.87 16.36 6.00
C ASN A 144 -10.79 17.17 6.76
N PRO A 145 -11.10 18.40 7.18
CA PRO A 145 -10.13 19.29 7.86
C PRO A 145 -9.60 18.68 9.17
N ASP A 146 -10.44 17.98 9.93
CA ASP A 146 -10.05 17.38 11.21
C ASP A 146 -9.06 16.24 10.97
N LEU A 147 -9.34 15.38 9.98
CA LEU A 147 -8.43 14.32 9.58
C LEU A 147 -7.10 14.87 9.05
N LYS A 148 -7.14 15.95 8.29
CA LYS A 148 -5.95 16.64 7.81
C LYS A 148 -5.14 17.22 8.97
N ALA A 149 -5.79 17.82 9.96
CA ALA A 149 -5.11 18.32 11.16
C ALA A 149 -4.46 17.18 11.96
N MET A 150 -5.16 16.06 12.15
CA MET A 150 -4.64 14.85 12.81
C MET A 150 -3.40 14.31 12.08
N VAL A 151 -3.46 14.14 10.77
CA VAL A 151 -2.34 13.65 9.95
C VAL A 151 -1.12 14.57 9.99
N ASN A 152 -1.34 15.88 10.01
CA ASN A 152 -0.25 16.86 10.12
C ASN A 152 0.38 16.93 11.53
N SER A 153 -0.30 16.43 12.57
CA SER A 153 0.22 16.44 13.94
C SER A 153 1.06 15.23 14.31
N VAL A 154 1.04 14.17 13.49
CA VAL A 154 1.79 12.93 13.79
C VAL A 154 3.16 12.92 13.13
N GLY A 155 4.09 12.17 13.73
CA GLY A 155 5.45 12.03 13.21
C GLY A 155 5.51 11.30 11.87
N LEU A 156 4.57 10.35 11.63
CA LEU A 156 4.55 9.55 10.41
C LEU A 156 3.13 9.12 10.05
N VAL A 157 2.83 9.11 8.75
CA VAL A 157 1.65 8.45 8.17
C VAL A 157 2.10 7.39 7.19
N TYR A 158 1.66 6.15 7.39
CA TYR A 158 1.85 5.05 6.44
C TYR A 158 0.55 4.81 5.67
N ASP A 159 0.47 5.27 4.41
CA ASP A 159 -0.71 5.09 3.54
C ASP A 159 -0.62 3.79 2.75
N GLY A 160 -0.98 2.67 3.38
CA GLY A 160 -0.98 1.34 2.75
C GLY A 160 -2.36 0.71 2.70
N ALA A 161 -2.57 -0.22 1.77
CA ALA A 161 -3.81 -1.00 1.75
C ALA A 161 -3.85 -2.07 2.86
N PHE A 162 -2.69 -2.62 3.25
CA PHE A 162 -2.54 -3.68 4.26
C PHE A 162 -3.46 -4.89 4.00
N ILE A 163 -3.44 -5.39 2.79
CA ILE A 163 -4.19 -6.59 2.41
C ILE A 163 -3.63 -7.83 3.14
N SER A 164 -2.33 -7.89 3.39
CA SER A 164 -1.64 -8.95 4.13
C SER A 164 -1.54 -8.62 5.63
N ILE A 165 -2.13 -9.44 6.50
CA ILE A 165 -1.99 -9.32 7.96
C ILE A 165 -0.52 -9.44 8.38
N PRO A 166 0.26 -10.47 7.96
CA PRO A 166 1.67 -10.57 8.36
C PRO A 166 2.50 -9.33 8.00
N SER A 167 2.24 -8.71 6.85
CA SER A 167 2.93 -7.48 6.45
C SER A 167 2.58 -6.29 7.36
N PHE A 168 1.32 -6.18 7.78
CA PHE A 168 0.89 -5.17 8.76
C PHE A 168 1.53 -5.40 10.12
N GLU A 169 1.45 -6.63 10.65
CA GLU A 169 2.02 -7.01 11.94
C GLU A 169 3.52 -6.70 12.04
N THR A 170 4.27 -7.04 10.99
CA THR A 170 5.71 -6.74 10.95
C THR A 170 5.98 -5.24 11.10
N ARG A 171 5.18 -4.39 10.44
CA ARG A 171 5.34 -2.93 10.53
C ARG A 171 4.84 -2.37 11.86
N LEU A 172 3.70 -2.87 12.34
CA LEU A 172 3.16 -2.47 13.64
C LEU A 172 4.14 -2.80 14.75
N LYS A 173 4.67 -4.03 14.76
CA LYS A 173 5.67 -4.45 15.73
C LYS A 173 6.93 -3.58 15.65
N MET A 174 7.45 -3.31 14.45
CA MET A 174 8.63 -2.45 14.27
C MET A 174 8.44 -1.07 14.92
N VAL A 175 7.29 -0.44 14.74
CA VAL A 175 7.04 0.91 15.29
C VAL A 175 6.80 0.85 16.79
N GLN A 176 6.12 -0.18 17.29
CA GLN A 176 5.90 -0.38 18.73
C GLN A 176 7.20 -0.70 19.48
N ASP A 177 8.08 -1.55 18.92
CA ASP A 177 9.41 -1.86 19.50
C ASP A 177 10.29 -0.60 19.63
N ARG A 178 10.03 0.44 18.81
CA ARG A 178 10.68 1.76 18.89
C ARG A 178 9.95 2.75 19.83
N GLY A 179 8.88 2.32 20.47
CA GLY A 179 8.08 3.10 21.40
C GLY A 179 7.14 4.12 20.75
N PHE A 180 6.74 3.89 19.49
CA PHE A 180 5.72 4.70 18.83
C PHE A 180 4.31 4.31 19.28
N LYS A 181 3.45 5.31 19.49
CA LYS A 181 2.01 5.11 19.60
C LYS A 181 1.41 5.01 18.21
N ALA A 182 0.86 3.85 17.87
CA ALA A 182 0.20 3.61 16.61
C ALA A 182 -1.32 3.84 16.72
N SER A 183 -1.92 4.43 15.70
CA SER A 183 -3.37 4.49 15.49
C SER A 183 -3.69 4.13 14.03
N ILE A 184 -4.90 3.68 13.77
CA ILE A 184 -5.33 3.24 12.45
C ILE A 184 -6.47 4.11 11.96
N ILE A 185 -6.38 4.58 10.72
CA ILE A 185 -7.46 5.23 9.99
C ILE A 185 -7.95 4.26 8.92
N PHE A 186 -9.13 3.71 9.13
CA PHE A 186 -9.75 2.76 8.21
C PHE A 186 -10.80 3.46 7.35
N VAL A 187 -10.60 3.50 6.03
CA VAL A 187 -11.52 4.16 5.09
C VAL A 187 -12.30 3.10 4.32
N HIS A 188 -13.60 3.11 4.49
CA HIS A 188 -14.55 2.28 3.74
C HIS A 188 -15.08 2.99 2.51
N ASN A 189 -15.36 2.24 1.44
CA ASN A 189 -16.21 2.64 0.35
C ASN A 189 -16.96 1.41 -0.18
N ASP A 190 -18.14 1.61 -0.74
CA ASP A 190 -18.85 0.53 -1.42
C ASP A 190 -18.07 0.01 -2.64
N ALA A 191 -18.26 -1.28 -2.96
CA ALA A 191 -17.44 -1.94 -3.97
C ALA A 191 -17.57 -1.33 -5.38
N GLU A 192 -18.74 -0.84 -5.75
CA GLU A 192 -18.99 -0.28 -7.10
C GLU A 192 -18.32 1.08 -7.24
N THR A 193 -18.46 1.93 -6.23
CA THR A 193 -17.79 3.23 -6.17
C THR A 193 -16.28 3.07 -6.08
N GLY A 194 -15.81 2.19 -5.20
CA GLY A 194 -14.38 1.89 -5.06
C GLY A 194 -13.75 1.37 -6.36
N PHE A 195 -14.40 0.45 -7.06
CA PHE A 195 -13.92 -0.06 -8.35
C PHE A 195 -13.95 1.02 -9.43
N THR A 196 -15.00 1.85 -9.47
CA THR A 196 -15.09 2.99 -10.39
C THR A 196 -13.94 3.99 -10.15
N ASN A 197 -13.65 4.31 -8.89
CA ASN A 197 -12.53 5.17 -8.50
C ASN A 197 -11.18 4.58 -8.93
N THR A 198 -11.03 3.26 -8.82
CA THR A 198 -9.82 2.55 -9.25
C THR A 198 -9.59 2.68 -10.75
N ILE A 199 -10.63 2.51 -11.58
CA ILE A 199 -10.53 2.70 -13.03
C ILE A 199 -10.23 4.17 -13.38
N ASN A 200 -10.90 5.12 -12.74
CA ASN A 200 -10.64 6.54 -12.94
C ASN A 200 -9.21 6.93 -12.57
N ARG A 201 -8.64 6.33 -11.52
CA ARG A 201 -7.23 6.49 -11.15
C ARG A 201 -6.31 5.91 -12.24
N MET A 202 -6.62 4.73 -12.77
CA MET A 202 -5.85 4.11 -13.85
C MET A 202 -5.82 4.98 -15.10
N ILE A 203 -6.95 5.58 -15.51
CA ILE A 203 -7.02 6.53 -16.63
C ILE A 203 -6.08 7.73 -16.42
N LYS A 204 -6.02 8.26 -15.18
CA LYS A 204 -5.25 9.46 -14.87
C LYS A 204 -3.76 9.23 -14.65
N THR A 205 -3.40 8.06 -14.10
CA THR A 205 -2.04 7.83 -13.55
C THR A 205 -1.42 6.51 -14.00
N ASN A 206 -2.10 5.72 -14.83
CA ASN A 206 -1.75 4.34 -15.17
C ASN A 206 -1.67 3.36 -13.98
N ARG A 207 -1.93 3.78 -12.74
CA ARG A 207 -1.92 2.89 -11.57
C ARG A 207 -3.05 1.88 -11.68
N SER A 208 -2.73 0.71 -12.21
CA SER A 208 -3.69 -0.32 -12.57
C SER A 208 -4.07 -1.24 -11.41
N MET A 209 -5.24 -1.83 -11.55
CA MET A 209 -5.70 -2.97 -10.76
C MET A 209 -6.70 -3.77 -11.60
N SER A 210 -6.49 -5.08 -11.71
CA SER A 210 -7.45 -5.93 -12.43
C SER A 210 -8.74 -6.10 -11.63
N LEU A 211 -9.83 -6.37 -12.34
CA LEU A 211 -11.11 -6.71 -11.72
C LEU A 211 -10.98 -7.96 -10.84
N TYR A 212 -10.19 -8.95 -11.28
CA TYR A 212 -9.92 -10.16 -10.51
C TYR A 212 -9.29 -9.85 -9.16
N TYR A 213 -8.20 -9.07 -9.16
CA TYR A 213 -7.51 -8.71 -7.92
C TYR A 213 -8.36 -7.80 -7.02
N TYR A 214 -9.17 -6.90 -7.61
CA TYR A 214 -10.13 -6.11 -6.84
C TYR A 214 -11.14 -6.99 -6.11
N ALA A 215 -11.79 -7.92 -6.84
CA ALA A 215 -12.76 -8.85 -6.26
C ALA A 215 -12.15 -9.81 -5.22
N TYR A 216 -10.88 -10.18 -5.40
CA TYR A 216 -10.11 -10.99 -4.43
C TYR A 216 -9.77 -10.21 -3.16
N SER A 217 -9.33 -8.96 -3.28
CA SER A 217 -8.84 -8.16 -2.16
C SER A 217 -9.95 -7.51 -1.33
N TYR A 218 -11.04 -7.07 -1.98
CA TYR A 218 -12.12 -6.32 -1.31
C TYR A 218 -12.74 -7.05 -0.09
N PRO A 219 -13.12 -8.35 -0.17
CA PRO A 219 -13.71 -9.05 0.98
C PRO A 219 -12.78 -9.19 2.20
N ARG A 220 -11.48 -9.09 1.97
CA ARG A 220 -10.48 -9.22 3.05
C ARG A 220 -10.51 -8.08 4.04
N PHE A 221 -11.06 -6.92 3.66
CA PHE A 221 -11.10 -5.75 4.54
C PHE A 221 -12.09 -5.89 5.70
N HIS A 222 -13.18 -6.62 5.54
CA HIS A 222 -14.10 -6.91 6.66
C HIS A 222 -13.39 -7.61 7.81
N LYS A 223 -12.69 -8.69 7.52
CA LYS A 223 -11.92 -9.45 8.52
C LYS A 223 -10.79 -8.62 9.16
N ARG A 224 -10.36 -7.50 8.55
CA ARG A 224 -9.34 -6.63 9.13
C ARG A 224 -9.84 -5.86 10.33
N ILE A 225 -11.06 -5.31 10.27
CA ILE A 225 -11.65 -4.58 11.41
C ILE A 225 -11.82 -5.52 12.60
N GLU A 226 -12.43 -6.68 12.39
CA GLU A 226 -12.59 -7.70 13.43
C GLU A 226 -11.23 -8.14 14.02
N TYR A 227 -10.25 -8.37 13.15
CA TYR A 227 -8.91 -8.73 13.54
C TYR A 227 -8.26 -7.66 14.43
N LEU A 228 -8.30 -6.40 14.00
CA LEU A 228 -7.71 -5.28 14.74
C LEU A 228 -8.34 -5.10 16.11
N LEU A 229 -9.65 -5.17 16.21
CA LEU A 229 -10.36 -5.03 17.49
C LEU A 229 -10.05 -6.18 18.47
N ARG A 230 -9.81 -7.38 17.95
CA ARG A 230 -9.50 -8.55 18.77
C ARG A 230 -8.04 -8.62 19.19
N GLU A 231 -7.11 -8.46 18.25
CA GLU A 231 -5.67 -8.69 18.48
C GLU A 231 -4.95 -7.42 18.96
N HIS A 232 -5.48 -6.23 18.65
CA HIS A 232 -4.88 -4.94 18.99
C HIS A 232 -5.89 -3.98 19.63
N PRO A 233 -6.53 -4.35 20.75
CA PRO A 233 -7.56 -3.53 21.39
C PRO A 233 -7.01 -2.20 21.96
N ASP A 234 -5.70 -2.10 22.13
CA ASP A 234 -4.96 -0.92 22.56
C ASP A 234 -4.62 0.06 21.42
N VAL A 235 -4.77 -0.38 20.15
CA VAL A 235 -4.54 0.48 18.99
C VAL A 235 -5.82 1.22 18.63
N GLU A 236 -5.77 2.55 18.68
CA GLU A 236 -6.92 3.40 18.37
C GLU A 236 -7.33 3.27 16.91
N LEU A 237 -8.61 2.96 16.66
CA LEU A 237 -9.17 2.75 15.32
C LEU A 237 -10.17 3.84 14.98
N TYR A 238 -9.88 4.61 13.93
CA TYR A 238 -10.75 5.63 13.34
C TYR A 238 -11.41 5.08 12.08
N CYS A 239 -12.71 4.81 12.12
CA CYS A 239 -13.47 4.32 10.97
C CYS A 239 -14.13 5.48 10.22
N LEU A 240 -13.90 5.55 8.91
CA LEU A 240 -14.43 6.58 8.02
C LEU A 240 -15.28 5.93 6.93
N ASP A 241 -16.57 6.29 6.85
CA ASP A 241 -17.44 5.92 5.73
C ASP A 241 -17.29 6.93 4.59
N ASN A 242 -16.76 6.46 3.47
CA ASN A 242 -16.67 7.21 2.21
C ASN A 242 -17.57 6.60 1.12
N SER A 243 -18.58 5.83 1.49
CA SER A 243 -19.54 5.25 0.55
C SER A 243 -20.14 6.35 -0.33
N HIS A 244 -20.23 6.08 -1.63
CA HIS A 244 -20.66 7.06 -2.63
C HIS A 244 -19.84 8.38 -2.64
N ASN A 245 -18.55 8.32 -2.21
CA ASN A 245 -17.63 9.46 -2.15
C ASN A 245 -18.12 10.62 -1.25
N LYS A 246 -18.74 10.30 -0.11
CA LYS A 246 -19.25 11.29 0.87
C LYS A 246 -18.19 12.10 1.60
N GLY A 247 -16.90 11.87 1.32
CA GLY A 247 -15.80 12.65 1.90
C GLY A 247 -15.24 12.09 3.21
N GLY A 248 -15.59 10.86 3.58
CA GLY A 248 -15.03 10.18 4.78
C GLY A 248 -15.65 10.69 6.08
N VAL A 249 -16.91 10.38 6.30
CA VAL A 249 -17.62 10.67 7.55
C VAL A 249 -17.16 9.70 8.65
N ARG A 250 -16.78 10.21 9.82
CA ARG A 250 -16.43 9.36 10.96
C ARG A 250 -17.64 8.60 11.47
N VAL A 251 -17.47 7.30 11.70
CA VAL A 251 -18.49 6.41 12.26
C VAL A 251 -17.92 5.62 13.44
N SER A 252 -18.79 5.00 14.23
CA SER A 252 -18.38 4.10 15.32
C SER A 252 -17.78 2.79 14.77
N THR A 253 -17.01 2.09 15.58
CA THR A 253 -16.53 0.74 15.26
C THR A 253 -17.67 -0.26 15.09
N ASP A 254 -18.74 -0.13 15.88
CA ASP A 254 -19.92 -1.00 15.77
C ASP A 254 -20.61 -0.81 14.41
N GLU A 255 -20.74 0.43 13.94
CA GLU A 255 -21.24 0.71 12.61
C GLU A 255 -20.29 0.16 11.53
N ALA A 256 -19.00 0.32 11.68
CA ALA A 256 -18.01 -0.19 10.74
C ALA A 256 -18.04 -1.73 10.61
N LEU A 257 -18.37 -2.45 11.67
CA LEU A 257 -18.55 -3.91 11.64
C LEU A 257 -19.81 -4.35 10.85
N THR A 258 -20.75 -3.44 10.56
CA THR A 258 -21.91 -3.73 9.72
C THR A 258 -21.63 -3.59 8.22
N TRP A 259 -20.49 -3.06 7.83
CA TRP A 259 -20.16 -2.87 6.40
C TRP A 259 -20.07 -4.20 5.66
N ASP A 260 -20.76 -4.30 4.53
CA ASP A 260 -20.74 -5.51 3.70
C ASP A 260 -19.59 -5.47 2.68
N TYR A 261 -18.65 -6.37 2.85
CA TYR A 261 -17.54 -6.59 1.93
C TYR A 261 -17.74 -7.84 1.05
N THR A 262 -18.92 -8.43 1.05
CA THR A 262 -19.19 -9.66 0.30
C THR A 262 -19.26 -9.39 -1.20
N ILE A 263 -18.47 -10.11 -2.00
CA ILE A 263 -18.60 -10.13 -3.47
C ILE A 263 -19.59 -11.21 -3.86
N SER A 264 -20.88 -10.90 -3.81
CA SER A 264 -21.93 -11.77 -4.31
C SER A 264 -21.90 -11.89 -5.85
N LYS A 265 -22.52 -12.94 -6.41
CA LYS A 265 -22.68 -13.08 -7.88
C LYS A 265 -23.35 -11.84 -8.49
N ARG A 266 -24.32 -11.25 -7.82
CA ARG A 266 -25.03 -10.04 -8.27
C ARG A 266 -24.09 -8.84 -8.29
N LEU A 267 -23.28 -8.64 -7.24
CA LEU A 267 -22.29 -7.57 -7.19
C LEU A 267 -21.22 -7.76 -8.25
N MET A 268 -20.70 -8.98 -8.41
CA MET A 268 -19.72 -9.28 -9.45
C MET A 268 -20.26 -8.95 -10.85
N SER A 269 -21.53 -9.26 -11.15
CA SER A 269 -22.17 -8.86 -12.40
C SER A 269 -22.20 -7.33 -12.59
N ARG A 270 -22.42 -6.56 -11.51
CA ARG A 270 -22.38 -5.08 -11.58
C ARG A 270 -20.96 -4.56 -11.82
N LEU A 271 -19.94 -5.14 -11.17
CA LEU A 271 -18.54 -4.81 -11.44
C LEU A 271 -18.14 -5.08 -12.89
N TYR A 272 -18.58 -6.21 -13.46
CA TYR A 272 -18.40 -6.49 -14.89
C TYR A 272 -19.09 -5.45 -15.80
N LYS A 273 -20.29 -4.99 -15.45
CA LYS A 273 -20.96 -3.91 -16.20
C LYS A 273 -20.19 -2.60 -16.14
N ILE A 274 -19.64 -2.24 -14.97
CA ILE A 274 -18.78 -1.07 -14.81
C ILE A 274 -17.55 -1.21 -15.72
N LYS A 275 -16.81 -2.32 -15.61
CA LYS A 275 -15.65 -2.61 -16.47
C LYS A 275 -15.99 -2.44 -17.96
N ASN A 276 -17.06 -3.08 -18.42
CA ASN A 276 -17.46 -3.05 -19.82
C ASN A 276 -17.89 -1.67 -20.30
N ARG A 277 -18.51 -0.85 -19.42
CA ARG A 277 -18.84 0.54 -19.73
C ARG A 277 -17.58 1.35 -20.01
N PHE A 278 -16.55 1.23 -19.16
CA PHE A 278 -15.27 1.93 -19.37
C PHE A 278 -14.54 1.44 -20.61
N LYS A 279 -14.53 0.13 -20.88
CA LYS A 279 -13.97 -0.41 -22.15
C LYS A 279 -14.62 0.20 -23.40
N LYS A 280 -15.94 0.38 -23.38
CA LYS A 280 -16.70 0.94 -24.50
C LYS A 280 -16.62 2.46 -24.62
N SER A 281 -16.19 3.15 -23.56
CA SER A 281 -16.14 4.63 -23.55
C SER A 281 -15.00 5.23 -24.36
N GLY A 282 -14.01 4.43 -24.76
CA GLY A 282 -12.80 4.91 -25.43
C GLY A 282 -11.82 5.70 -24.50
N LEU A 283 -12.07 5.69 -23.19
CA LEU A 283 -11.22 6.39 -22.20
C LEU A 283 -9.99 5.59 -21.79
N LEU A 284 -9.97 4.27 -22.06
CA LEU A 284 -8.88 3.38 -21.68
C LEU A 284 -8.01 3.07 -22.90
N THR A 285 -6.69 3.05 -22.70
CA THR A 285 -5.77 2.53 -23.72
C THR A 285 -5.86 1.01 -23.81
N PRO A 286 -5.37 0.39 -24.91
CA PRO A 286 -5.32 -1.07 -25.03
C PRO A 286 -4.60 -1.74 -23.85
N GLU A 287 -3.46 -1.19 -23.42
CA GLU A 287 -2.66 -1.71 -22.30
C GLU A 287 -3.41 -1.58 -20.97
N GLN A 288 -4.16 -0.50 -20.76
CA GLN A 288 -5.02 -0.33 -19.58
C GLN A 288 -6.17 -1.34 -19.57
N ILE A 289 -6.73 -1.66 -20.75
CA ILE A 289 -7.77 -2.70 -20.88
C ILE A 289 -7.18 -4.08 -20.54
N GLU A 290 -6.01 -4.41 -21.05
CA GLU A 290 -5.30 -5.65 -20.73
C GLU A 290 -5.03 -5.77 -19.21
N ALA A 291 -4.47 -4.73 -18.60
CA ALA A 291 -4.24 -4.70 -17.16
C ALA A 291 -5.51 -4.84 -16.31
N LEU A 292 -6.65 -4.28 -16.77
CA LEU A 292 -7.94 -4.40 -16.10
C LEU A 292 -8.52 -5.83 -16.20
N GLU A 293 -8.15 -6.59 -17.23
CA GLU A 293 -8.62 -7.95 -17.50
C GLU A 293 -7.68 -9.04 -17.01
N ALA A 294 -6.48 -8.71 -16.58
CA ALA A 294 -5.49 -9.64 -16.03
C ALA A 294 -6.08 -10.47 -14.86
N LYS A 295 -5.68 -11.76 -14.80
CA LYS A 295 -6.10 -12.70 -13.74
C LYS A 295 -5.04 -12.81 -12.66
#